data_28ca56c97c3123a81ea4875b6b113491
#
_entry.id   28ca56c97c3123a81ea4875b6b113491
#
_cell.length_a   1.000
_cell.length_b   1.000
_cell.length_c   1.000
_cell.angle_alpha   90.00
_cell.angle_beta   90.00
_cell.angle_gamma   90.00
#
_symmetry.space_group_name_H-M   'P 1'
#
loop_
_entity.id
_entity.type
_entity.pdbx_description
1 polymer ?
#
loop_
_entity_poly.entity_id
_entity_poly.type
_entity_poly.pdbx_seq_one_letter_code
_entity_poly.pdbx_strand_id
1 'polypeptide(L)'
;MPRLSFRFAKRKSTAQCLWALRFACSVLAAAVSVDIPAEERGTGAVVSLDHSAADLKVPPDAGVIPVPGTDPIRIAVITFALPRDNLLIAEATKLALAPLFPNRGIKLIFCTFEEFDRIVLSRGAEFILGTSGAVTRLSTFGLRPLATLVSKGGPDPNRNEGAAVIVREDHREFQTLGDLKGRTIAASNALSFPGWQIVLGEVAKFGINPNAFFGKTIFTGDARSISDIVKLILDDKADAGVLRLCAYEQFIERHPEAVGELRVLDRRDNVDVACVHSTDLYPGFTMAVTELISPEAARRATLALLSMPPTERGARWTIPTNYKSVDALLEAIRVGPSEKLRATMLNELIDDYLTWMLVIALLILGLLFHGWRAEVLARRQGERVRELMEQKMAQASRLASMQRAASLTQISSIFAHELRQPLTSASLY
;
A
#
# COMPACT_ATOMS: atom_id res chain seq x y z
N MET A 1 51.00 -45.08 -8.29
CA MET A 1 49.52 -45.12 -8.34
C MET A 1 49.01 -45.90 -7.14
N PRO A 2 48.25 -45.28 -6.25
CA PRO A 2 46.95 -45.82 -5.83
C PRO A 2 45.88 -44.76 -5.80
N ARG A 3 44.65 -45.21 -6.16
CA ARG A 3 43.38 -44.45 -6.23
C ARG A 3 42.85 -44.22 -4.80
N LEU A 4 42.58 -42.96 -4.44
CA LEU A 4 41.76 -42.59 -3.26
C LEU A 4 40.30 -42.45 -3.67
N SER A 5 39.46 -43.34 -3.17
CA SER A 5 38.01 -43.29 -3.27
C SER A 5 37.45 -42.39 -2.16
N PHE A 6 36.82 -41.27 -2.55
CA PHE A 6 36.03 -40.46 -1.62
C PHE A 6 34.62 -41.04 -1.49
N ARG A 7 34.25 -41.48 -0.30
CA ARG A 7 32.88 -41.85 0.08
C ARG A 7 32.11 -40.61 0.46
N PHE A 8 30.99 -40.38 -0.24
CA PHE A 8 29.96 -39.39 0.11
C PHE A 8 29.29 -39.77 1.43
N ALA A 9 29.41 -38.94 2.45
CA ALA A 9 28.60 -39.03 3.67
C ALA A 9 27.29 -38.27 3.47
N LYS A 10 26.18 -38.96 3.77
CA LYS A 10 24.78 -38.51 3.63
C LYS A 10 24.48 -37.23 4.42
N ARG A 11 23.97 -36.21 3.72
CA ARG A 11 23.22 -35.08 4.31
C ARG A 11 21.95 -35.59 5.00
N LYS A 12 21.86 -35.44 6.30
CA LYS A 12 20.60 -35.39 7.06
C LYS A 12 20.66 -34.12 7.91
N SER A 13 19.50 -33.40 7.96
CA SER A 13 19.23 -32.34 8.94
C SER A 13 19.33 -30.90 8.47
N THR A 14 18.52 -30.50 7.49
CA THR A 14 18.08 -29.09 7.37
C THR A 14 16.57 -28.92 7.60
N ALA A 15 15.81 -30.01 7.68
CA ALA A 15 14.37 -29.97 7.90
C ALA A 15 13.96 -29.75 9.38
N GLN A 16 14.84 -30.06 10.33
CA GLN A 16 14.51 -29.93 11.77
C GLN A 16 14.71 -28.53 12.33
N CYS A 17 15.57 -27.70 11.76
CA CYS A 17 15.70 -26.29 12.20
C CYS A 17 14.56 -25.38 11.71
N LEU A 18 13.95 -25.68 10.57
CA LEU A 18 12.81 -24.91 10.03
C LEU A 18 11.51 -25.16 10.78
N TRP A 19 11.38 -26.30 11.47
CA TRP A 19 10.19 -26.63 12.26
C TRP A 19 10.16 -25.91 13.61
N ALA A 20 11.31 -25.70 14.22
CA ALA A 20 11.43 -24.99 15.49
C ALA A 20 11.15 -23.47 15.35
N LEU A 21 11.51 -22.85 14.22
CA LEU A 21 11.21 -21.43 13.97
C LEU A 21 9.72 -21.20 13.63
N ARG A 22 9.04 -22.15 12.99
CA ARG A 22 7.59 -22.03 12.71
C ARG A 22 6.72 -22.16 13.95
N PHE A 23 7.17 -22.90 14.96
CA PHE A 23 6.40 -23.06 16.21
C PHE A 23 6.50 -21.82 17.13
N ALA A 24 7.59 -21.05 17.05
CA ALA A 24 7.75 -19.82 17.83
C ALA A 24 6.91 -18.64 17.30
N CYS A 25 6.63 -18.57 16.00
CA CYS A 25 5.76 -17.54 15.42
C CYS A 25 4.25 -17.78 15.63
N SER A 26 3.83 -19.03 15.83
CA SER A 26 2.41 -19.35 15.99
C SER A 26 1.87 -19.10 17.40
N VAL A 27 2.72 -18.93 18.40
CA VAL A 27 2.30 -18.69 19.79
C VAL A 27 2.12 -17.20 20.11
N LEU A 28 2.65 -16.28 19.29
CA LEU A 28 2.47 -14.82 19.49
C LEU A 28 1.23 -14.24 18.78
N ALA A 29 0.52 -15.01 17.95
CA ALA A 29 -0.66 -14.53 17.20
C ALA A 29 -2.01 -14.78 17.93
N ALA A 30 -2.01 -15.34 19.11
CA ALA A 30 -3.24 -15.79 19.80
C ALA A 30 -3.68 -14.91 20.98
N ALA A 31 -3.21 -13.70 21.13
CA ALA A 31 -3.52 -12.86 22.28
C ALA A 31 -3.87 -11.41 21.95
N VAL A 32 -4.74 -11.15 20.96
CA VAL A 32 -5.56 -9.90 20.94
C VAL A 32 -6.88 -10.21 20.24
N SER A 33 -7.83 -10.74 20.97
CA SER A 33 -9.25 -10.71 20.61
C SER A 33 -9.84 -9.47 21.24
N VAL A 34 -10.08 -8.43 20.47
CA VAL A 34 -10.88 -7.29 20.89
C VAL A 34 -12.32 -7.57 20.47
N ASP A 35 -13.19 -7.81 21.43
CA ASP A 35 -14.63 -7.84 21.24
C ASP A 35 -15.14 -6.44 20.84
N ILE A 36 -15.67 -6.31 19.61
CA ILE A 36 -16.42 -5.14 19.18
C ILE A 36 -17.90 -5.46 19.34
N PRO A 37 -18.65 -4.69 20.12
CA PRO A 37 -20.08 -4.90 20.25
C PRO A 37 -20.81 -4.61 18.94
N ALA A 38 -21.77 -5.47 18.60
CA ALA A 38 -22.63 -5.34 17.44
C ALA A 38 -23.66 -4.23 17.70
N GLU A 39 -23.53 -3.10 17.02
CA GLU A 39 -24.50 -2.02 17.03
C GLU A 39 -25.28 -1.99 15.71
N GLU A 40 -26.55 -2.08 15.88
CA GLU A 40 -27.74 -1.90 15.03
C GLU A 40 -27.60 -1.82 13.51
N ARG A 41 -28.18 -2.84 12.88
CA ARG A 41 -28.51 -2.86 11.44
C ARG A 41 -29.53 -1.78 11.12
N GLY A 42 -29.10 -0.70 10.48
CA GLY A 42 -29.98 0.23 9.82
C GLY A 42 -30.73 -0.47 8.69
N THR A 43 -32.04 -0.61 8.85
CA THR A 43 -32.97 -1.07 7.82
C THR A 43 -32.96 -0.08 6.65
N GLY A 44 -32.39 -0.50 5.50
CA GLY A 44 -32.46 0.26 4.26
C GLY A 44 -33.90 0.47 3.83
N ALA A 45 -34.38 1.71 3.84
CA ALA A 45 -35.67 2.09 3.33
C ALA A 45 -35.72 1.82 1.82
N VAL A 46 -36.65 0.93 1.42
CA VAL A 46 -37.00 0.71 0.02
C VAL A 46 -37.91 1.88 -0.40
N VAL A 47 -37.36 2.84 -1.14
CA VAL A 47 -38.13 3.87 -1.80
C VAL A 47 -38.65 3.30 -3.12
N SER A 48 -39.92 2.93 -3.19
CA SER A 48 -40.59 2.57 -4.45
C SER A 48 -41.02 3.84 -5.14
N LEU A 49 -40.44 4.17 -6.27
CA LEU A 49 -40.93 5.20 -7.19
C LEU A 49 -41.64 4.48 -8.33
N ASP A 50 -42.95 4.64 -8.34
CA ASP A 50 -43.82 4.16 -9.42
C ASP A 50 -43.65 5.08 -10.64
N HIS A 51 -42.87 4.64 -11.63
CA HIS A 51 -42.79 5.29 -12.92
C HIS A 51 -42.97 4.25 -14.01
N SER A 52 -43.97 4.51 -14.86
CA SER A 52 -44.39 3.71 -16.00
C SER A 52 -43.21 3.52 -16.98
N ALA A 53 -42.88 2.24 -17.26
CA ALA A 53 -41.84 1.82 -18.18
C ALA A 53 -42.16 2.04 -19.67
N ALA A 54 -43.21 2.82 -20.01
CA ALA A 54 -43.81 2.82 -21.36
C ALA A 54 -43.00 3.55 -22.44
N ASP A 55 -42.00 4.39 -22.10
CA ASP A 55 -41.31 5.24 -23.08
C ASP A 55 -39.87 4.88 -23.42
N LEU A 56 -39.32 3.80 -22.88
CA LEU A 56 -37.94 3.34 -23.18
C LEU A 56 -37.95 2.42 -24.42
N LYS A 57 -37.68 2.97 -25.60
CA LYS A 57 -37.46 2.17 -26.83
C LYS A 57 -36.12 1.44 -26.73
N VAL A 58 -36.16 0.18 -26.30
CA VAL A 58 -35.03 -0.75 -26.42
C VAL A 58 -34.90 -1.17 -27.88
N PRO A 59 -33.69 -1.24 -28.49
CA PRO A 59 -33.49 -1.74 -29.84
C PRO A 59 -34.12 -3.12 -29.99
N PRO A 60 -34.84 -3.43 -31.10
CA PRO A 60 -35.62 -4.68 -31.27
C PRO A 60 -34.75 -5.95 -31.26
N ASP A 61 -33.43 -5.85 -31.37
CA ASP A 61 -32.50 -6.98 -31.41
C ASP A 61 -31.86 -7.35 -30.06
N ALA A 62 -32.30 -6.75 -28.96
CA ALA A 62 -31.86 -7.12 -27.63
C ALA A 62 -32.47 -8.45 -27.19
N GLY A 63 -32.10 -9.55 -27.83
CA GLY A 63 -32.57 -10.89 -27.47
C GLY A 63 -32.21 -11.24 -26.03
N VAL A 64 -33.06 -12.09 -25.41
CA VAL A 64 -32.86 -12.63 -24.05
C VAL A 64 -31.47 -13.22 -23.89
N ILE A 65 -30.74 -12.83 -22.84
CA ILE A 65 -29.44 -13.37 -22.51
C ILE A 65 -29.63 -14.57 -21.58
N PRO A 66 -29.21 -15.78 -21.96
CA PRO A 66 -29.22 -16.90 -21.04
C PRO A 66 -28.08 -16.72 -20.01
N VAL A 67 -28.40 -16.15 -18.85
CA VAL A 67 -27.51 -16.12 -17.69
C VAL A 67 -27.99 -17.22 -16.74
N PRO A 68 -27.15 -18.18 -16.36
CA PRO A 68 -27.54 -19.25 -15.45
C PRO A 68 -27.98 -18.71 -14.09
N GLY A 69 -29.08 -19.24 -13.56
CA GLY A 69 -29.60 -18.90 -12.22
C GLY A 69 -30.96 -18.18 -12.26
N THR A 70 -31.69 -18.32 -11.16
CA THR A 70 -33.00 -17.72 -10.91
C THR A 70 -32.93 -16.43 -10.08
N ASP A 71 -31.79 -16.17 -9.43
CA ASP A 71 -31.61 -15.00 -8.59
C ASP A 71 -31.61 -13.70 -9.40
N PRO A 72 -32.13 -12.59 -8.86
CA PRO A 72 -32.12 -11.33 -9.55
C PRO A 72 -30.70 -10.85 -9.86
N ILE A 73 -30.52 -10.21 -11.01
CA ILE A 73 -29.29 -9.50 -11.37
C ILE A 73 -29.08 -8.36 -10.38
N ARG A 74 -27.92 -8.26 -9.79
CA ARG A 74 -27.57 -7.26 -8.78
C ARG A 74 -26.72 -6.16 -9.41
N ILE A 75 -27.11 -4.91 -9.16
CA ILE A 75 -26.31 -3.73 -9.49
C ILE A 75 -25.90 -3.08 -8.16
N ALA A 76 -24.62 -3.13 -7.81
CA ALA A 76 -24.11 -2.40 -6.66
C ALA A 76 -23.85 -0.94 -7.04
N VAL A 77 -24.39 -0.03 -6.26
CA VAL A 77 -24.34 1.42 -6.50
C VAL A 77 -23.68 2.09 -5.30
N ILE A 78 -22.56 2.77 -5.51
CA ILE A 78 -21.97 3.60 -4.46
C ILE A 78 -22.91 4.74 -4.11
N THR A 79 -23.28 4.82 -2.83
CA THR A 79 -24.09 5.93 -2.27
C THR A 79 -23.20 6.78 -1.38
N PHE A 80 -22.74 7.91 -1.88
CA PHE A 80 -22.26 8.97 -1.01
C PHE A 80 -23.09 10.22 -1.32
N ALA A 81 -23.77 10.75 -0.30
CA ALA A 81 -24.61 11.95 -0.43
C ALA A 81 -25.22 12.07 -1.85
N LEU A 82 -25.90 10.98 -2.29
CA LEU A 82 -26.39 10.90 -3.66
C LEU A 82 -27.21 12.13 -3.98
N PRO A 83 -26.77 12.95 -4.92
CA PRO A 83 -27.69 13.87 -5.53
C PRO A 83 -28.84 13.03 -6.08
N ARG A 84 -30.03 13.57 -6.00
CA ARG A 84 -31.25 12.98 -6.59
C ARG A 84 -31.02 12.45 -8.01
N ASP A 85 -30.05 13.06 -8.73
CA ASP A 85 -29.66 12.71 -10.09
C ASP A 85 -29.00 11.33 -10.22
N ASN A 86 -28.13 10.93 -9.28
CA ASN A 86 -27.48 9.62 -9.32
C ASN A 86 -28.49 8.50 -8.99
N LEU A 87 -29.47 8.77 -8.15
CA LEU A 87 -30.57 7.84 -7.90
C LEU A 87 -31.43 7.66 -9.15
N LEU A 88 -31.78 8.76 -9.83
CA LEU A 88 -32.54 8.73 -11.07
C LEU A 88 -31.81 7.97 -12.18
N ILE A 89 -30.51 8.17 -12.35
CA ILE A 89 -29.73 7.42 -13.35
C ILE A 89 -29.61 5.94 -13.00
N ALA A 90 -29.48 5.57 -11.73
CA ALA A 90 -29.45 4.18 -11.31
C ALA A 90 -30.75 3.45 -11.62
N GLU A 91 -31.90 4.06 -11.31
CA GLU A 91 -33.23 3.51 -11.64
C GLU A 91 -33.48 3.48 -13.16
N ALA A 92 -33.11 4.52 -13.90
CA ALA A 92 -33.20 4.51 -15.36
C ALA A 92 -32.30 3.43 -15.99
N THR A 93 -31.11 3.24 -15.45
CA THR A 93 -30.19 2.17 -15.87
C THR A 93 -30.78 0.79 -15.62
N LYS A 94 -31.39 0.57 -14.44
CA LYS A 94 -32.12 -0.67 -14.11
C LYS A 94 -33.21 -0.95 -15.12
N LEU A 95 -34.04 0.07 -15.44
CA LEU A 95 -35.10 -0.06 -16.43
C LEU A 95 -34.56 -0.40 -17.83
N ALA A 96 -33.48 0.21 -18.26
CA ALA A 96 -32.88 -0.05 -19.57
C ALA A 96 -32.27 -1.47 -19.67
N LEU A 97 -31.76 -2.00 -18.58
CA LEU A 97 -31.18 -3.36 -18.54
C LEU A 97 -32.23 -4.46 -18.30
N ALA A 98 -33.37 -4.14 -17.71
CA ALA A 98 -34.41 -5.13 -17.35
C ALA A 98 -34.87 -6.02 -18.52
N PRO A 99 -35.07 -5.51 -19.76
CA PRO A 99 -35.46 -6.34 -20.89
C PRO A 99 -34.41 -7.41 -21.28
N LEU A 100 -33.16 -7.22 -20.91
CA LEU A 100 -32.08 -8.21 -21.17
C LEU A 100 -32.17 -9.43 -20.24
N PHE A 101 -32.84 -9.30 -19.10
CA PHE A 101 -32.93 -10.32 -18.06
C PHE A 101 -34.39 -10.58 -17.61
N PRO A 102 -35.32 -10.92 -18.54
CA PRO A 102 -36.75 -10.95 -18.26
C PRO A 102 -37.15 -11.97 -17.18
N ASN A 103 -36.33 -13.05 -16.99
CA ASN A 103 -36.65 -14.11 -16.05
C ASN A 103 -35.98 -13.94 -14.67
N ARG A 104 -35.19 -12.90 -14.48
CA ARG A 104 -34.40 -12.73 -13.24
C ARG A 104 -34.74 -11.45 -12.49
N GLY A 105 -35.24 -10.43 -13.17
CA GLY A 105 -35.36 -9.10 -12.60
C GLY A 105 -34.02 -8.45 -12.27
N ILE A 106 -34.05 -7.20 -11.85
CA ILE A 106 -32.82 -6.46 -11.44
C ILE A 106 -33.03 -5.85 -10.06
N LYS A 107 -32.05 -6.03 -9.16
CA LYS A 107 -32.03 -5.46 -7.82
C LYS A 107 -30.88 -4.45 -7.71
N LEU A 108 -31.20 -3.22 -7.31
CA LEU A 108 -30.21 -2.23 -6.90
C LEU A 108 -29.77 -2.50 -5.46
N ILE A 109 -28.48 -2.45 -5.20
CA ILE A 109 -27.85 -2.56 -3.88
C ILE A 109 -27.09 -1.25 -3.65
N PHE A 110 -27.70 -0.35 -2.88
CA PHE A 110 -27.04 0.87 -2.46
C PHE A 110 -26.09 0.57 -1.30
N CYS A 111 -24.85 1.01 -1.40
CA CYS A 111 -23.78 0.64 -0.47
C CYS A 111 -22.80 1.79 -0.23
N THR A 112 -22.15 1.78 0.94
CA THR A 112 -21.02 2.66 1.25
C THR A 112 -19.80 2.29 0.42
N PHE A 113 -18.71 3.07 0.48
CA PHE A 113 -17.46 2.75 -0.22
C PHE A 113 -16.88 1.42 0.25
N GLU A 114 -16.89 1.16 1.56
CA GLU A 114 -16.37 -0.06 2.15
C GLU A 114 -17.21 -1.29 1.81
N GLU A 115 -18.54 -1.12 1.76
CA GLU A 115 -19.46 -2.18 1.33
C GLU A 115 -19.31 -2.47 -0.15
N PHE A 116 -19.13 -1.43 -0.97
CA PHE A 116 -18.88 -1.56 -2.40
C PHE A 116 -17.62 -2.41 -2.66
N ASP A 117 -16.52 -2.10 -1.98
CA ASP A 117 -15.29 -2.89 -2.08
C ASP A 117 -15.54 -4.36 -1.69
N ARG A 118 -16.23 -4.61 -0.58
CA ARG A 118 -16.59 -5.96 -0.15
C ARG A 118 -17.43 -6.71 -1.19
N ILE A 119 -18.40 -6.03 -1.79
CA ILE A 119 -19.28 -6.62 -2.82
C ILE A 119 -18.46 -7.00 -4.05
N VAL A 120 -17.55 -6.16 -4.52
CA VAL A 120 -16.66 -6.46 -5.65
C VAL A 120 -15.76 -7.64 -5.32
N LEU A 121 -15.07 -7.60 -4.18
CA LEU A 121 -14.14 -8.64 -3.74
C LEU A 121 -14.82 -10.01 -3.53
N SER A 122 -16.07 -10.01 -3.05
CA SER A 122 -16.85 -11.25 -2.83
C SER A 122 -17.65 -11.69 -4.06
N ARG A 123 -17.53 -10.99 -5.21
CA ARG A 123 -18.35 -11.21 -6.40
C ARG A 123 -19.87 -11.13 -6.09
N GLY A 124 -20.22 -10.20 -5.20
CA GLY A 124 -21.58 -10.03 -4.68
C GLY A 124 -22.56 -9.36 -5.64
N ALA A 125 -22.12 -8.86 -6.80
CA ALA A 125 -22.97 -8.25 -7.81
C ALA A 125 -22.47 -8.53 -9.24
N GLU A 126 -23.37 -8.52 -10.20
CA GLU A 126 -23.09 -8.69 -11.62
C GLU A 126 -22.65 -7.39 -12.28
N PHE A 127 -23.29 -6.28 -11.87
CA PHE A 127 -23.00 -4.93 -12.36
C PHE A 127 -22.60 -4.02 -11.22
N ILE A 128 -21.75 -3.07 -11.54
CA ILE A 128 -21.17 -2.12 -10.60
C ILE A 128 -21.36 -0.72 -11.15
N LEU A 129 -21.95 0.18 -10.36
CA LEU A 129 -22.10 1.60 -10.66
C LEU A 129 -21.34 2.40 -9.60
N GLY A 130 -20.18 2.93 -9.96
CA GLY A 130 -19.29 3.62 -9.04
C GLY A 130 -18.52 4.77 -9.70
N THR A 131 -17.70 5.46 -8.92
CA THR A 131 -16.79 6.47 -9.46
C THR A 131 -15.72 5.82 -10.35
N SER A 132 -15.20 6.56 -11.32
CA SER A 132 -14.10 6.07 -12.16
C SER A 132 -12.89 5.62 -11.32
N GLY A 133 -12.56 6.35 -10.24
CA GLY A 133 -11.50 5.96 -9.31
C GLY A 133 -11.76 4.62 -8.61
N ALA A 134 -12.98 4.37 -8.13
CA ALA A 134 -13.32 3.10 -7.49
C ALA A 134 -13.26 1.92 -8.48
N VAL A 135 -13.78 2.10 -9.69
CA VAL A 135 -13.76 1.07 -10.75
C VAL A 135 -12.31 0.77 -11.18
N THR A 136 -11.49 1.80 -11.38
CA THR A 136 -10.08 1.64 -11.75
C THR A 136 -9.28 0.99 -10.63
N ARG A 137 -9.47 1.42 -9.38
CA ARG A 137 -8.80 0.85 -8.19
C ARG A 137 -9.09 -0.65 -8.03
N LEU A 138 -10.29 -1.08 -8.37
CA LEU A 138 -10.74 -2.47 -8.26
C LEU A 138 -10.64 -3.25 -9.58
N SER A 139 -10.03 -2.69 -10.63
CA SER A 139 -9.94 -3.32 -11.96
C SER A 139 -9.22 -4.68 -11.96
N THR A 140 -8.23 -4.85 -11.07
CA THR A 140 -7.51 -6.13 -10.90
C THR A 140 -8.41 -7.28 -10.41
N PHE A 141 -9.62 -6.97 -9.91
CA PHE A 141 -10.62 -7.96 -9.51
C PHE A 141 -11.62 -8.28 -10.64
N GLY A 142 -11.22 -8.06 -11.89
CA GLY A 142 -11.99 -8.45 -13.07
C GLY A 142 -13.10 -7.46 -13.47
N LEU A 143 -13.12 -6.24 -12.92
CA LEU A 143 -14.07 -5.22 -13.38
C LEU A 143 -13.75 -4.76 -14.80
N ARG A 144 -14.78 -4.73 -15.64
CA ARG A 144 -14.72 -4.26 -17.03
C ARG A 144 -15.67 -3.08 -17.22
N PRO A 145 -15.17 -1.84 -17.44
CA PRO A 145 -16.00 -0.68 -17.72
C PRO A 145 -16.84 -0.86 -18.99
N LEU A 146 -18.11 -0.48 -18.94
CA LEU A 146 -19.04 -0.51 -20.06
C LEU A 146 -19.38 0.87 -20.60
N ALA A 147 -19.67 1.78 -19.68
CA ALA A 147 -20.11 3.13 -20.02
C ALA A 147 -19.74 4.11 -18.91
N THR A 148 -19.56 5.38 -19.26
CA THR A 148 -19.30 6.49 -18.34
C THR A 148 -20.44 7.48 -18.42
N LEU A 149 -20.85 8.00 -17.28
CA LEU A 149 -21.91 9.00 -17.19
C LEU A 149 -21.36 10.38 -17.55
N VAL A 150 -22.11 11.10 -18.37
CA VAL A 150 -21.87 12.51 -18.70
C VAL A 150 -23.04 13.33 -18.19
N SER A 151 -22.76 14.39 -17.45
CA SER A 151 -23.74 15.34 -16.96
C SER A 151 -24.17 16.33 -18.06
N LYS A 152 -25.30 17.03 -17.86
CA LYS A 152 -25.74 18.11 -18.75
C LYS A 152 -24.64 19.17 -18.84
N GLY A 153 -24.26 19.53 -20.07
CA GLY A 153 -23.26 20.56 -20.35
C GLY A 153 -21.81 20.09 -20.27
N GLY A 154 -21.55 18.83 -19.93
CA GLY A 154 -20.23 18.22 -20.01
C GLY A 154 -20.10 17.36 -21.27
N PRO A 155 -19.57 17.86 -22.39
CA PRO A 155 -19.48 17.10 -23.63
C PRO A 155 -18.42 16.00 -23.58
N ASP A 156 -17.37 16.16 -22.76
CA ASP A 156 -16.25 15.22 -22.68
C ASP A 156 -16.43 14.23 -21.51
N PRO A 157 -16.61 12.93 -21.81
CA PRO A 157 -16.74 11.89 -20.78
C PRO A 157 -15.50 11.73 -19.89
N ASN A 158 -14.35 12.21 -20.33
CA ASN A 158 -13.11 12.16 -19.58
C ASN A 158 -12.95 13.33 -18.58
N ARG A 159 -13.83 14.32 -18.62
CA ARG A 159 -13.71 15.58 -17.87
C ARG A 159 -15.02 15.93 -17.13
N ASN A 160 -15.59 14.98 -16.42
CA ASN A 160 -16.91 15.09 -15.84
C ASN A 160 -16.95 14.90 -14.31
N GLU A 161 -15.78 14.70 -13.69
CA GLU A 161 -15.63 14.58 -12.23
C GLU A 161 -14.42 15.40 -11.78
N GLY A 162 -14.55 16.04 -10.61
CA GLY A 162 -13.51 16.88 -10.05
C GLY A 162 -13.83 17.24 -8.60
N ALA A 163 -13.01 18.12 -8.00
CA ALA A 163 -13.24 18.61 -6.65
C ALA A 163 -13.08 20.14 -6.57
N ALA A 164 -13.87 20.74 -5.69
CA ALA A 164 -13.71 22.11 -5.22
C ALA A 164 -13.14 22.07 -3.79
N VAL A 165 -12.04 22.74 -3.56
CA VAL A 165 -11.49 22.97 -2.21
C VAL A 165 -12.02 24.32 -1.73
N ILE A 166 -12.81 24.28 -0.66
CA ILE A 166 -13.45 25.49 -0.09
C ILE A 166 -12.79 25.88 1.23
N VAL A 167 -12.74 27.17 1.47
CA VAL A 167 -12.29 27.80 2.72
C VAL A 167 -13.25 28.93 3.10
N ARG A 168 -13.16 29.43 4.33
CA ARG A 168 -13.87 30.64 4.73
C ARG A 168 -13.38 31.84 3.92
N GLU A 169 -14.29 32.75 3.60
CA GLU A 169 -13.96 33.96 2.83
C GLU A 169 -13.01 34.90 3.56
N ASP A 170 -13.07 34.97 4.88
CA ASP A 170 -12.22 35.81 5.72
C ASP A 170 -10.81 35.24 5.95
N HIS A 171 -10.56 33.96 5.69
CA HIS A 171 -9.23 33.32 5.77
C HIS A 171 -8.39 33.67 4.53
N ARG A 172 -7.96 34.95 4.44
CA ARG A 172 -7.23 35.51 3.29
C ARG A 172 -5.81 34.95 3.13
N GLU A 173 -5.26 34.31 4.14
CA GLU A 173 -3.96 33.63 4.12
C GLU A 173 -3.93 32.41 3.20
N PHE A 174 -5.05 31.77 2.93
CA PHE A 174 -5.13 30.65 2.01
C PHE A 174 -5.49 31.14 0.60
N GLN A 175 -4.54 31.19 -0.31
CA GLN A 175 -4.76 31.56 -1.71
C GLN A 175 -4.71 30.37 -2.64
N THR A 176 -3.86 29.40 -2.34
CA THR A 176 -3.60 28.19 -3.14
C THR A 176 -3.74 26.92 -2.31
N LEU A 177 -3.88 25.79 -2.95
CA LEU A 177 -3.86 24.47 -2.30
C LEU A 177 -2.53 24.26 -1.51
N GLY A 178 -1.43 24.88 -1.97
CA GLY A 178 -0.13 24.82 -1.30
C GLY A 178 -0.13 25.41 0.11
N ASP A 179 -0.95 26.43 0.37
CA ASP A 179 -1.05 27.11 1.66
C ASP A 179 -1.71 26.25 2.74
N LEU A 180 -2.37 25.15 2.33
CA LEU A 180 -3.00 24.19 3.23
C LEU A 180 -2.03 23.15 3.80
N LYS A 181 -0.72 23.27 3.52
CA LYS A 181 0.27 22.35 4.08
C LYS A 181 0.29 22.43 5.61
N GLY A 182 0.13 21.27 6.27
CA GLY A 182 0.07 21.17 7.73
C GLY A 182 -1.25 21.63 8.35
N ARG A 183 -2.23 22.05 7.54
CA ARG A 183 -3.56 22.52 7.98
C ARG A 183 -4.53 21.37 8.17
N THR A 184 -5.67 21.69 8.81
CA THR A 184 -6.76 20.73 8.99
C THR A 184 -7.72 20.81 7.80
N ILE A 185 -7.99 19.67 7.17
CA ILE A 185 -8.93 19.57 6.04
C ILE A 185 -10.08 18.62 6.35
N ALA A 186 -11.29 18.99 5.94
CA ALA A 186 -12.48 18.14 6.02
C ALA A 186 -12.77 17.50 4.66
N ALA A 187 -13.11 16.24 4.63
CA ALA A 187 -13.45 15.49 3.42
C ALA A 187 -14.55 14.46 3.71
N SER A 188 -15.18 13.92 2.66
CA SER A 188 -16.27 12.97 2.84
C SER A 188 -15.78 11.60 3.37
N ASN A 189 -14.91 10.94 2.63
CA ASN A 189 -14.41 9.60 2.92
C ASN A 189 -13.06 9.38 2.25
N ALA A 190 -12.16 8.60 2.87
CA ALA A 190 -10.82 8.30 2.35
C ALA A 190 -10.86 7.57 0.99
N LEU A 191 -11.90 6.77 0.73
CA LEU A 191 -12.11 6.04 -0.53
C LEU A 191 -12.86 6.87 -1.57
N SER A 192 -13.35 8.08 -1.21
CA SER A 192 -14.07 8.95 -2.13
C SER A 192 -13.14 9.53 -3.18
N PHE A 193 -13.35 9.16 -4.45
CA PHE A 193 -12.52 9.67 -5.55
C PHE A 193 -12.70 11.19 -5.71
N PRO A 194 -13.91 11.74 -5.97
CA PRO A 194 -14.08 13.19 -6.13
C PRO A 194 -14.06 13.96 -4.82
N GLY A 195 -14.40 13.32 -3.70
CA GLY A 195 -14.46 13.98 -2.39
C GLY A 195 -13.14 13.97 -1.62
N TRP A 196 -12.09 13.33 -2.14
CA TRP A 196 -10.79 13.27 -1.46
C TRP A 196 -9.61 12.93 -2.39
N GLN A 197 -9.65 11.80 -3.11
CA GLN A 197 -8.48 11.27 -3.82
C GLN A 197 -8.00 12.20 -4.94
N ILE A 198 -8.90 12.92 -5.62
CA ILE A 198 -8.54 13.90 -6.65
C ILE A 198 -7.72 15.04 -6.04
N VAL A 199 -8.04 15.51 -4.84
CA VAL A 199 -7.26 16.56 -4.15
C VAL A 199 -5.88 16.03 -3.74
N LEU A 200 -5.79 14.79 -3.27
CA LEU A 200 -4.49 14.17 -3.04
C LEU A 200 -3.65 14.08 -4.32
N GLY A 201 -4.28 13.83 -5.47
CA GLY A 201 -3.65 13.85 -6.78
C GLY A 201 -3.06 15.24 -7.14
N GLU A 202 -3.77 16.33 -6.82
CA GLU A 202 -3.25 17.69 -7.00
C GLU A 202 -2.04 17.94 -6.07
N VAL A 203 -2.12 17.51 -4.81
CA VAL A 203 -0.99 17.60 -3.86
C VAL A 203 0.23 16.81 -4.35
N ALA A 204 0.04 15.63 -4.95
CA ALA A 204 1.12 14.82 -5.47
C ALA A 204 1.94 15.55 -6.56
N LYS A 205 1.31 16.47 -7.33
CA LYS A 205 2.00 17.29 -8.35
C LYS A 205 3.06 18.22 -7.75
N PHE A 206 2.98 18.54 -6.46
CA PHE A 206 4.02 19.32 -5.76
C PHE A 206 5.27 18.49 -5.44
N GLY A 207 5.32 17.20 -5.79
CA GLY A 207 6.44 16.31 -5.46
C GLY A 207 6.52 15.92 -3.97
N ILE A 208 5.46 16.17 -3.22
CA ILE A 208 5.35 15.88 -1.78
C ILE A 208 4.51 14.61 -1.59
N ASN A 209 4.78 13.85 -0.53
CA ASN A 209 3.93 12.73 -0.16
C ASN A 209 2.51 13.24 0.20
N PRO A 210 1.47 12.93 -0.58
CA PRO A 210 0.13 13.45 -0.36
C PRO A 210 -0.43 13.10 1.03
N ASN A 211 -0.10 11.93 1.56
CA ASN A 211 -0.59 11.46 2.86
C ASN A 211 0.07 12.19 4.06
N ALA A 212 1.14 12.95 3.84
CA ALA A 212 1.81 13.74 4.85
C ALA A 212 1.68 15.26 4.63
N PHE A 213 0.84 15.68 3.68
CA PHE A 213 0.68 17.08 3.33
C PHE A 213 -0.17 17.84 4.35
N PHE A 214 -1.34 17.30 4.68
CA PHE A 214 -2.24 17.90 5.66
C PHE A 214 -1.83 17.49 7.07
N GLY A 215 -1.96 18.42 8.04
CA GLY A 215 -1.68 18.12 9.45
C GLY A 215 -2.75 17.22 10.08
N LYS A 216 -4.01 17.42 9.69
CA LYS A 216 -5.15 16.61 10.12
C LYS A 216 -6.20 16.51 9.02
N THR A 217 -6.76 15.33 8.84
CA THR A 217 -7.93 15.13 7.96
C THR A 217 -9.11 14.67 8.80
N ILE A 218 -10.27 15.32 8.61
CA ILE A 218 -11.53 14.97 9.26
C ILE A 218 -12.46 14.38 8.20
N PHE A 219 -12.79 13.09 8.32
CA PHE A 219 -13.78 12.45 7.46
C PHE A 219 -15.17 12.54 8.08
N THR A 220 -16.14 13.08 7.33
CA THR A 220 -17.52 13.30 7.81
C THR A 220 -18.42 12.10 7.56
N GLY A 221 -17.95 11.09 6.80
CA GLY A 221 -18.76 9.98 6.33
C GLY A 221 -19.60 10.35 5.08
N ASP A 222 -20.46 9.43 4.66
CA ASP A 222 -21.08 9.50 3.34
C ASP A 222 -22.45 10.21 3.33
N ALA A 223 -23.22 10.13 4.43
CA ALA A 223 -24.65 10.47 4.40
C ALA A 223 -24.96 11.98 4.33
N ARG A 224 -24.16 12.84 4.99
CA ARG A 224 -24.39 14.29 5.06
C ARG A 224 -23.13 15.09 4.74
N SER A 225 -22.22 14.50 4.01
CA SER A 225 -20.85 14.98 3.86
C SER A 225 -20.73 16.47 3.48
N ILE A 226 -21.58 16.99 2.59
CA ILE A 226 -21.48 18.39 2.13
C ILE A 226 -21.80 19.36 3.27
N SER A 227 -22.95 19.20 3.94
CA SER A 227 -23.38 20.09 5.02
C SER A 227 -22.44 20.01 6.24
N ASP A 228 -21.97 18.78 6.55
CA ASP A 228 -21.08 18.57 7.68
C ASP A 228 -19.67 19.14 7.41
N ILE A 229 -19.15 19.01 6.17
CA ILE A 229 -17.90 19.65 5.76
C ILE A 229 -18.00 21.15 5.86
N VAL A 230 -19.05 21.77 5.30
CA VAL A 230 -19.26 23.21 5.37
C VAL A 230 -19.37 23.69 6.82
N LYS A 231 -20.12 22.96 7.65
CA LYS A 231 -20.25 23.29 9.07
C LYS A 231 -18.90 23.26 9.79
N LEU A 232 -18.03 22.27 9.51
CA LEU A 232 -16.69 22.20 10.11
C LEU A 232 -15.83 23.42 9.75
N ILE A 233 -16.00 23.95 8.53
CA ILE A 233 -15.28 25.16 8.07
C ILE A 233 -15.83 26.40 8.76
N LEU A 234 -17.16 26.56 8.77
CA LEU A 234 -17.81 27.74 9.39
C LEU A 234 -17.60 27.78 10.92
N ASP A 235 -17.50 26.60 11.56
CA ASP A 235 -17.20 26.46 13.00
C ASP A 235 -15.69 26.57 13.33
N ASP A 236 -14.81 26.89 12.38
CA ASP A 236 -13.33 26.91 12.53
C ASP A 236 -12.72 25.58 13.04
N LYS A 237 -13.39 24.47 12.79
CA LYS A 237 -12.89 23.12 13.14
C LYS A 237 -12.04 22.51 12.05
N ALA A 238 -12.14 23.03 10.83
CA ALA A 238 -11.30 22.72 9.69
C ALA A 238 -10.96 23.99 8.93
N ASP A 239 -9.71 24.13 8.50
CA ASP A 239 -9.23 25.27 7.71
C ASP A 239 -9.78 25.23 6.27
N ALA A 240 -9.99 24.03 5.74
CA ALA A 240 -10.52 23.80 4.39
C ALA A 240 -11.41 22.57 4.32
N GLY A 241 -12.17 22.46 3.23
CA GLY A 241 -13.01 21.28 2.95
C GLY A 241 -13.01 20.91 1.48
N VAL A 242 -13.17 19.61 1.22
CA VAL A 242 -13.24 19.07 -0.13
C VAL A 242 -14.67 18.75 -0.48
N LEU A 243 -15.17 19.39 -1.51
CA LEU A 243 -16.47 19.10 -2.11
C LEU A 243 -16.29 18.51 -3.50
N ARG A 244 -17.12 17.53 -3.87
CA ARG A 244 -17.16 17.03 -5.25
C ARG A 244 -17.61 18.13 -6.22
N LEU A 245 -17.34 17.95 -7.49
CA LEU A 245 -17.77 18.87 -8.55
C LEU A 245 -19.26 19.21 -8.43
N CYS A 246 -19.61 20.50 -8.60
CA CYS A 246 -20.96 21.07 -8.49
C CYS A 246 -21.60 21.04 -7.09
N ALA A 247 -20.94 20.47 -6.08
CA ALA A 247 -21.52 20.41 -4.75
C ALA A 247 -21.51 21.78 -4.04
N TYR A 248 -20.54 22.64 -4.35
CA TYR A 248 -20.51 24.00 -3.84
C TYR A 248 -21.72 24.82 -4.32
N GLU A 249 -21.98 24.82 -5.64
CA GLU A 249 -23.12 25.53 -6.23
C GLU A 249 -24.47 24.98 -5.71
N GLN A 250 -24.59 23.67 -5.63
CA GLN A 250 -25.76 23.01 -5.07
C GLN A 250 -25.99 23.34 -3.58
N PHE A 251 -24.93 23.58 -2.83
CA PHE A 251 -25.00 23.99 -1.44
C PHE A 251 -25.49 25.44 -1.35
N ILE A 252 -24.86 26.36 -2.09
CA ILE A 252 -25.21 27.78 -2.13
C ILE A 252 -26.64 28.00 -2.62
N GLU A 253 -27.10 27.22 -3.62
CA GLU A 253 -28.51 27.28 -4.10
C GLU A 253 -29.52 26.95 -2.98
N ARG A 254 -29.17 26.00 -2.10
CA ARG A 254 -30.03 25.59 -0.97
C ARG A 254 -29.85 26.46 0.29
N HIS A 255 -28.69 27.11 0.40
CA HIS A 255 -28.27 27.92 1.53
C HIS A 255 -27.81 29.30 1.05
N PRO A 256 -28.74 30.17 0.53
CA PRO A 256 -28.35 31.49 0.04
C PRO A 256 -27.69 32.38 1.10
N GLU A 257 -27.97 32.10 2.37
CA GLU A 257 -27.36 32.77 3.52
C GLU A 257 -25.82 32.56 3.62
N ALA A 258 -25.33 31.50 3.04
CA ALA A 258 -23.88 31.20 3.02
C ALA A 258 -23.12 31.87 1.86
N VAL A 259 -23.82 32.62 1.01
CA VAL A 259 -23.18 33.38 -0.07
C VAL A 259 -22.23 34.42 0.53
N GLY A 260 -20.97 34.39 0.13
CA GLY A 260 -19.94 35.30 0.63
C GLY A 260 -19.25 34.86 1.94
N GLU A 261 -19.67 33.75 2.56
CA GLU A 261 -18.95 33.18 3.70
C GLU A 261 -17.85 32.17 3.31
N LEU A 262 -17.98 31.60 2.10
CA LEU A 262 -17.10 30.58 1.56
C LEU A 262 -16.55 30.99 0.20
N ARG A 263 -15.34 30.59 -0.09
CA ARG A 263 -14.72 30.70 -1.41
C ARG A 263 -14.00 29.41 -1.83
N VAL A 264 -13.83 29.26 -3.13
CA VAL A 264 -13.11 28.13 -3.72
C VAL A 264 -11.66 28.52 -3.95
N LEU A 265 -10.71 27.71 -3.43
CA LEU A 265 -9.29 27.88 -3.66
C LEU A 265 -8.90 27.40 -5.07
N ASP A 266 -7.82 27.98 -5.62
CA ASP A 266 -7.29 27.61 -6.95
C ASP A 266 -8.41 27.50 -7.99
N ARG A 267 -9.35 28.42 -7.92
CA ARG A 267 -10.56 28.42 -8.74
C ARG A 267 -10.23 28.29 -10.21
N ARG A 268 -10.75 27.26 -10.82
CA ARG A 268 -10.69 27.02 -12.27
C ARG A 268 -12.10 27.09 -12.83
N ASP A 269 -12.27 27.91 -13.86
CA ASP A 269 -13.49 27.97 -14.65
C ASP A 269 -13.25 27.23 -15.95
N ASN A 270 -14.11 26.28 -16.29
CA ASN A 270 -13.98 25.49 -17.51
C ASN A 270 -15.26 25.59 -18.34
N VAL A 271 -15.09 25.67 -19.67
CA VAL A 271 -16.22 25.69 -20.62
C VAL A 271 -16.94 24.33 -20.64
N ASP A 272 -16.25 23.25 -20.26
CA ASP A 272 -16.78 21.89 -20.32
C ASP A 272 -17.72 21.55 -19.14
N VAL A 273 -17.59 22.26 -18.00
CA VAL A 273 -18.44 22.07 -16.82
C VAL A 273 -18.89 23.42 -16.28
N ALA A 274 -20.20 23.53 -15.98
CA ALA A 274 -20.77 24.78 -15.48
C ALA A 274 -20.48 25.06 -14.00
N CYS A 275 -19.59 24.30 -13.37
CA CYS A 275 -19.31 24.37 -11.95
C CYS A 275 -17.84 24.72 -11.70
N VAL A 276 -17.58 25.54 -10.66
CA VAL A 276 -16.23 25.87 -10.26
C VAL A 276 -15.52 24.66 -9.64
N HIS A 277 -14.23 24.55 -9.88
CA HIS A 277 -13.41 23.47 -9.32
C HIS A 277 -11.98 23.94 -9.04
N SER A 278 -11.28 23.19 -8.22
CA SER A 278 -9.87 23.45 -7.82
C SER A 278 -8.88 22.50 -8.48
N THR A 279 -9.36 21.41 -9.09
CA THR A 279 -8.57 20.27 -9.53
C THR A 279 -8.67 20.04 -11.02
N ASP A 280 -7.83 19.18 -11.58
CA ASP A 280 -8.09 18.63 -12.90
C ASP A 280 -9.40 17.83 -12.92
N LEU A 281 -9.93 17.61 -14.13
CA LEU A 281 -11.18 16.87 -14.34
C LEU A 281 -10.88 15.47 -14.85
N TYR A 282 -11.69 14.52 -14.38
CA TYR A 282 -11.56 13.09 -14.61
C TYR A 282 -12.84 12.48 -15.16
N PRO A 283 -12.82 11.24 -15.69
CA PRO A 283 -14.01 10.51 -16.06
C PRO A 283 -14.99 10.40 -14.88
N GLY A 284 -16.28 10.55 -15.18
CA GLY A 284 -17.34 10.52 -14.19
C GLY A 284 -17.73 9.12 -13.71
N PHE A 285 -18.95 9.01 -13.18
CA PHE A 285 -19.51 7.73 -12.76
C PHE A 285 -19.45 6.70 -13.88
N THR A 286 -19.06 5.49 -13.53
CA THR A 286 -18.78 4.42 -14.47
C THR A 286 -19.64 3.20 -14.17
N MET A 287 -20.32 2.70 -15.19
CA MET A 287 -20.95 1.39 -15.19
C MET A 287 -19.93 0.34 -15.60
N ALA A 288 -19.73 -0.66 -14.78
CA ALA A 288 -18.85 -1.78 -15.05
C ALA A 288 -19.54 -3.12 -14.80
N VAL A 289 -19.00 -4.19 -15.36
CA VAL A 289 -19.42 -5.56 -15.08
C VAL A 289 -18.31 -6.32 -14.39
N THR A 290 -18.72 -7.32 -13.59
CA THR A 290 -17.82 -8.30 -13.00
C THR A 290 -17.62 -9.48 -13.96
N GLU A 291 -16.76 -10.43 -13.58
CA GLU A 291 -16.53 -11.68 -14.31
C GLU A 291 -17.80 -12.58 -14.41
N LEU A 292 -18.81 -12.32 -13.58
CA LEU A 292 -20.09 -13.07 -13.60
C LEU A 292 -20.91 -12.83 -14.88
N ILE A 293 -20.62 -11.75 -15.60
CA ILE A 293 -21.29 -11.39 -16.85
C ILE A 293 -20.45 -11.84 -18.05
N SER A 294 -21.03 -12.61 -18.96
CA SER A 294 -20.38 -13.01 -20.19
C SER A 294 -20.06 -11.83 -21.11
N PRO A 295 -19.05 -11.93 -21.99
CA PRO A 295 -18.72 -10.87 -22.95
C PRO A 295 -19.93 -10.44 -23.80
N GLU A 296 -20.75 -11.41 -24.23
CA GLU A 296 -21.93 -11.12 -25.05
C GLU A 296 -23.02 -10.38 -24.26
N ALA A 297 -23.24 -10.77 -22.99
CA ALA A 297 -24.14 -10.05 -22.09
C ALA A 297 -23.64 -8.63 -21.82
N ALA A 298 -22.34 -8.46 -21.62
CA ALA A 298 -21.71 -7.15 -21.44
C ALA A 298 -21.90 -6.27 -22.68
N ARG A 299 -21.69 -6.82 -23.89
CA ARG A 299 -21.92 -6.11 -25.16
C ARG A 299 -23.37 -5.62 -25.27
N ARG A 300 -24.35 -6.45 -25.01
CA ARG A 300 -25.77 -6.09 -25.05
C ARG A 300 -26.13 -5.03 -24.00
N ALA A 301 -25.62 -5.18 -22.79
CA ALA A 301 -25.79 -4.17 -21.73
C ALA A 301 -25.21 -2.82 -22.15
N THR A 302 -24.01 -2.80 -22.75
CA THR A 302 -23.42 -1.56 -23.28
C THR A 302 -24.32 -0.90 -24.33
N LEU A 303 -24.85 -1.67 -25.29
CA LEU A 303 -25.75 -1.14 -26.32
C LEU A 303 -27.01 -0.57 -25.68
N ALA A 304 -27.61 -1.25 -24.71
CA ALA A 304 -28.80 -0.77 -23.99
C ALA A 304 -28.50 0.56 -23.28
N LEU A 305 -27.36 0.66 -22.57
CA LEU A 305 -26.95 1.89 -21.87
C LEU A 305 -26.74 3.06 -22.85
N LEU A 306 -26.01 2.84 -23.93
CA LEU A 306 -25.73 3.88 -24.92
C LEU A 306 -26.97 4.33 -25.70
N SER A 307 -28.00 3.48 -25.79
CA SER A 307 -29.26 3.79 -26.44
C SER A 307 -30.27 4.50 -25.52
N MET A 308 -29.93 4.62 -24.21
CA MET A 308 -30.80 5.35 -23.29
C MET A 308 -30.91 6.84 -23.66
N PRO A 309 -32.12 7.41 -23.66
CA PRO A 309 -32.26 8.85 -23.76
C PRO A 309 -31.62 9.54 -22.56
N PRO A 310 -31.18 10.80 -22.71
CA PRO A 310 -30.73 11.58 -21.57
C PRO A 310 -31.82 11.65 -20.50
N THR A 311 -31.44 11.64 -19.22
CA THR A 311 -32.40 11.89 -18.13
C THR A 311 -33.01 13.31 -18.24
N GLU A 312 -34.06 13.59 -17.50
CA GLU A 312 -34.68 14.93 -17.42
C GLU A 312 -33.66 16.04 -17.14
N ARG A 313 -32.57 15.72 -16.42
CA ARG A 313 -31.48 16.64 -16.12
C ARG A 313 -30.33 16.57 -17.14
N GLY A 314 -30.50 15.85 -18.25
CA GLY A 314 -29.56 15.77 -19.36
C GLY A 314 -28.36 14.84 -19.14
N ALA A 315 -28.37 14.06 -18.05
CA ALA A 315 -27.33 13.03 -17.85
C ALA A 315 -27.57 11.86 -18.82
N ARG A 316 -26.48 11.32 -19.40
CA ARG A 316 -26.51 10.23 -20.37
C ARG A 316 -25.31 9.32 -20.25
N TRP A 317 -25.47 8.07 -20.66
CA TRP A 317 -24.36 7.14 -20.81
C TRP A 317 -23.60 7.36 -22.13
N THR A 318 -22.28 7.25 -22.07
CA THR A 318 -21.39 7.36 -23.23
C THR A 318 -20.23 6.38 -23.10
N ILE A 319 -19.43 6.27 -24.15
CA ILE A 319 -18.26 5.37 -24.14
C ILE A 319 -17.15 5.99 -23.31
N PRO A 320 -16.58 5.25 -22.34
CA PRO A 320 -15.39 5.69 -21.62
C PRO A 320 -14.19 5.65 -22.58
N THR A 321 -13.51 6.75 -22.73
CA THR A 321 -12.45 6.84 -23.74
C THR A 321 -11.05 6.74 -23.15
N ASN A 322 -10.82 7.21 -21.92
CA ASN A 322 -9.48 7.23 -21.36
C ASN A 322 -9.47 7.26 -19.83
N TYR A 323 -9.07 6.17 -19.21
CA TYR A 323 -8.85 6.09 -17.77
C TYR A 323 -7.38 6.33 -17.35
N LYS A 324 -6.46 6.65 -18.27
CA LYS A 324 -5.03 6.87 -17.95
C LYS A 324 -4.82 7.98 -16.92
N SER A 325 -5.65 9.02 -16.96
CA SER A 325 -5.59 10.10 -15.96
C SER A 325 -5.93 9.59 -14.55
N VAL A 326 -6.89 8.69 -14.44
CA VAL A 326 -7.28 8.05 -13.17
C VAL A 326 -6.18 7.10 -12.69
N ASP A 327 -5.63 6.27 -13.59
CA ASP A 327 -4.50 5.38 -13.26
C ASP A 327 -3.31 6.17 -12.75
N ALA A 328 -2.91 7.24 -13.46
CA ALA A 328 -1.79 8.09 -13.08
C ALA A 328 -2.01 8.77 -11.72
N LEU A 329 -3.25 9.22 -11.44
CA LEU A 329 -3.60 9.80 -10.15
C LEU A 329 -3.49 8.75 -9.04
N LEU A 330 -4.10 7.58 -9.21
CA LEU A 330 -4.09 6.51 -8.20
C LEU A 330 -2.66 6.02 -7.93
N GLU A 331 -1.82 5.97 -8.97
CA GLU A 331 -0.39 5.66 -8.83
C GLU A 331 0.33 6.74 -8.01
N ALA A 332 0.10 8.02 -8.31
CA ALA A 332 0.73 9.15 -7.62
C ALA A 332 0.38 9.19 -6.12
N ILE A 333 -0.88 8.87 -5.76
CA ILE A 333 -1.33 8.80 -4.37
C ILE A 333 -1.10 7.43 -3.72
N ARG A 334 -0.55 6.46 -4.47
CA ARG A 334 -0.22 5.10 -4.03
C ARG A 334 -1.43 4.29 -3.56
N VAL A 335 -2.52 4.38 -4.30
CA VAL A 335 -3.77 3.65 -4.04
C VAL A 335 -4.10 2.74 -5.22
N GLY A 336 -4.63 1.53 -4.95
CA GLY A 336 -5.14 0.63 -5.99
C GLY A 336 -4.14 -0.45 -6.45
N PRO A 337 -4.17 -0.86 -7.74
CA PRO A 337 -3.35 -1.97 -8.25
C PRO A 337 -1.86 -1.79 -8.00
N SER A 338 -1.37 -0.55 -8.10
CA SER A 338 0.04 -0.18 -7.88
C SER A 338 0.49 -0.33 -6.42
N GLU A 339 -0.42 -0.26 -5.46
CA GLU A 339 -0.12 -0.46 -4.04
C GLU A 339 0.30 -1.90 -3.75
N LYS A 340 -0.44 -2.88 -4.28
CA LYS A 340 -0.14 -4.31 -4.08
C LYS A 340 1.12 -4.75 -4.82
N LEU A 341 1.32 -4.27 -6.06
CA LEU A 341 2.53 -4.57 -6.83
C LEU A 341 3.79 -4.05 -6.13
N ARG A 342 3.74 -2.85 -5.55
CA ARG A 342 4.87 -2.30 -4.78
C ARG A 342 5.05 -2.95 -3.42
N ALA A 343 3.97 -3.29 -2.72
CA ALA A 343 4.07 -3.99 -1.44
C ALA A 343 4.63 -5.40 -1.61
N THR A 344 4.25 -6.13 -2.66
CA THR A 344 4.83 -7.43 -2.99
C THR A 344 6.28 -7.29 -3.45
N MET A 345 6.61 -6.35 -4.34
CA MET A 345 7.99 -6.11 -4.77
C MET A 345 8.89 -5.62 -3.61
N LEU A 346 8.38 -4.75 -2.72
CA LEU A 346 9.14 -4.31 -1.55
C LEU A 346 9.33 -5.44 -0.54
N ASN A 347 8.33 -6.28 -0.31
CA ASN A 347 8.45 -7.43 0.58
C ASN A 347 9.37 -8.50 -0.01
N GLU A 348 9.29 -8.78 -1.31
CA GLU A 348 10.23 -9.68 -2.00
C GLU A 348 11.66 -9.12 -2.00
N LEU A 349 11.84 -7.82 -2.25
CA LEU A 349 13.15 -7.16 -2.13
C LEU A 349 13.68 -7.18 -0.69
N ILE A 350 12.85 -6.90 0.30
CA ILE A 350 13.25 -6.92 1.72
C ILE A 350 13.61 -8.34 2.14
N ASP A 351 12.83 -9.35 1.76
CA ASP A 351 13.10 -10.75 2.09
C ASP A 351 14.38 -11.26 1.42
N ASP A 352 14.64 -10.91 0.16
CA ASP A 352 15.89 -11.24 -0.54
C ASP A 352 17.09 -10.50 0.06
N TYR A 353 17.00 -9.19 0.30
CA TYR A 353 18.07 -8.42 0.90
C TYR A 353 18.32 -8.82 2.37
N LEU A 354 17.28 -9.08 3.16
CA LEU A 354 17.42 -9.52 4.55
C LEU A 354 18.15 -10.85 4.63
N THR A 355 17.84 -11.78 3.73
CA THR A 355 18.49 -13.09 3.65
C THR A 355 19.98 -12.93 3.33
N TRP A 356 20.34 -12.11 2.34
CA TRP A 356 21.73 -11.82 2.00
C TRP A 356 22.47 -11.06 3.09
N MET A 357 21.82 -10.10 3.75
CA MET A 357 22.40 -9.38 4.89
C MET A 357 22.72 -10.32 6.06
N LEU A 358 21.84 -11.28 6.36
CA LEU A 358 22.07 -12.29 7.39
C LEU A 358 23.24 -13.21 7.02
N VAL A 359 23.33 -13.63 5.76
CA VAL A 359 24.45 -14.45 5.28
C VAL A 359 25.78 -13.69 5.40
N ILE A 360 25.80 -12.43 4.98
CA ILE A 360 27.01 -11.57 5.08
C ILE A 360 27.38 -11.33 6.55
N ALA A 361 26.39 -11.04 7.41
CA ALA A 361 26.63 -10.86 8.85
C ALA A 361 27.21 -12.12 9.50
N LEU A 362 26.69 -13.30 9.16
CA LEU A 362 27.22 -14.59 9.62
C LEU A 362 28.65 -14.85 9.12
N LEU A 363 28.94 -14.49 7.87
CA LEU A 363 30.31 -14.61 7.32
C LEU A 363 31.29 -13.68 8.05
N ILE A 364 30.87 -12.42 8.28
CA ILE A 364 31.70 -11.45 9.05
C ILE A 364 31.93 -11.96 10.47
N LEU A 365 30.90 -12.44 11.15
CA LEU A 365 30.97 -12.98 12.50
C LEU A 365 31.89 -14.21 12.55
N GLY A 366 31.80 -15.09 11.54
CA GLY A 366 32.68 -16.25 11.36
C GLY A 366 34.15 -15.87 11.18
N LEU A 367 34.43 -14.86 10.35
CA LEU A 367 35.78 -14.34 10.13
C LEU A 367 36.36 -13.69 11.40
N LEU A 368 35.55 -12.90 12.11
CA LEU A 368 35.95 -12.29 13.38
C LEU A 368 36.24 -13.36 14.44
N PHE A 369 35.41 -14.38 14.55
CA PHE A 369 35.62 -15.51 15.46
C PHE A 369 36.86 -16.30 15.09
N HIS A 370 37.07 -16.55 13.79
CA HIS A 370 38.29 -17.24 13.33
C HIS A 370 39.55 -16.43 13.62
N GLY A 371 39.54 -15.11 13.38
CA GLY A 371 40.62 -14.20 13.71
C GLY A 371 40.94 -14.19 15.21
N TRP A 372 39.93 -14.06 16.05
CA TRP A 372 40.07 -14.13 17.51
C TRP A 372 40.63 -15.46 17.97
N ARG A 373 40.12 -16.58 17.43
CA ARG A 373 40.64 -17.92 17.74
C ARG A 373 42.11 -18.10 17.33
N ALA A 374 42.49 -17.60 16.14
CA ALA A 374 43.85 -17.64 15.65
C ALA A 374 44.80 -16.83 16.56
N GLU A 375 44.39 -15.66 16.99
CA GLU A 375 45.16 -14.81 17.91
C GLU A 375 45.33 -15.45 19.28
N VAL A 376 44.28 -16.06 19.85
CA VAL A 376 44.38 -16.80 21.12
C VAL A 376 45.32 -17.99 21.02
N LEU A 377 45.28 -18.74 19.90
CA LEU A 377 46.18 -19.86 19.66
C LEU A 377 47.64 -19.40 19.48
N ALA A 378 47.86 -18.30 18.72
CA ALA A 378 49.19 -17.73 18.53
C ALA A 378 49.79 -17.23 19.85
N ARG A 379 49.04 -16.58 20.71
CA ARG A 379 49.48 -16.17 22.06
C ARG A 379 49.87 -17.36 22.92
N ARG A 380 49.07 -18.43 22.96
CA ARG A 380 49.38 -19.67 23.69
C ARG A 380 50.64 -20.37 23.16
N GLN A 381 50.85 -20.37 21.84
CA GLN A 381 52.07 -20.93 21.26
C GLN A 381 53.28 -20.05 21.58
N GLY A 382 53.13 -18.72 21.53
CA GLY A 382 54.18 -17.78 21.90
C GLY A 382 54.65 -17.96 23.36
N GLU A 383 53.71 -18.14 24.29
CA GLU A 383 54.01 -18.41 25.71
C GLU A 383 54.82 -19.73 25.88
N ARG A 384 54.37 -20.82 25.22
CA ARG A 384 55.09 -22.10 25.25
C ARG A 384 56.53 -22.01 24.67
N VAL A 385 56.68 -21.29 23.57
CA VAL A 385 58.00 -21.07 22.96
C VAL A 385 58.90 -20.28 23.93
N ARG A 386 58.35 -19.27 24.59
CA ARG A 386 59.09 -18.47 25.57
C ARG A 386 59.51 -19.29 26.79
N GLU A 387 58.64 -20.11 27.35
CA GLU A 387 58.96 -21.04 28.44
C GLU A 387 60.09 -22.04 28.05
N LEU A 388 59.97 -22.61 26.83
CA LEU A 388 61.02 -23.52 26.30
C LEU A 388 62.35 -22.82 26.09
N MET A 389 62.36 -21.58 25.62
CA MET A 389 63.58 -20.77 25.47
C MET A 389 64.25 -20.46 26.83
N GLU A 390 63.43 -20.09 27.84
CA GLU A 390 63.90 -19.83 29.19
C GLU A 390 64.51 -21.11 29.81
N GLN A 391 63.86 -22.27 29.64
CA GLN A 391 64.44 -23.57 30.09
C GLN A 391 65.73 -23.89 29.38
N LYS A 392 65.83 -23.70 28.07
CA LYS A 392 67.08 -23.93 27.32
C LYS A 392 68.22 -22.99 27.75
N MET A 393 67.91 -21.71 28.00
CA MET A 393 68.90 -20.77 28.49
C MET A 393 69.34 -21.12 29.90
N ALA A 394 68.48 -21.57 30.79
CA ALA A 394 68.83 -22.06 32.11
C ALA A 394 69.71 -23.30 32.04
N GLN A 395 69.43 -24.26 31.16
CA GLN A 395 70.29 -25.45 30.94
C GLN A 395 71.61 -25.05 30.35
N ALA A 396 71.68 -24.15 29.37
CA ALA A 396 72.96 -23.68 28.78
C ALA A 396 73.81 -22.96 29.81
N SER A 397 73.19 -22.14 30.69
CA SER A 397 73.95 -21.47 31.77
C SER A 397 74.49 -22.45 32.81
N ARG A 398 73.70 -23.50 33.15
CA ARG A 398 74.25 -24.60 34.04
C ARG A 398 75.35 -25.35 33.41
N LEU A 399 75.30 -25.74 32.14
CA LEU A 399 76.38 -26.40 31.41
C LEU A 399 77.65 -25.54 31.35
N ALA A 400 77.45 -24.22 31.05
CA ALA A 400 78.60 -23.28 31.04
C ALA A 400 79.24 -23.12 32.42
N SER A 401 78.44 -23.15 33.52
CA SER A 401 79.05 -23.14 34.89
C SER A 401 79.77 -24.43 35.24
N MET A 402 79.21 -25.59 34.84
CA MET A 402 79.90 -26.88 35.03
C MET A 402 81.21 -26.98 34.22
N GLN A 403 81.23 -26.52 32.98
CA GLN A 403 82.45 -26.45 32.18
C GLN A 403 83.48 -25.53 32.78
N ARG A 404 83.08 -24.37 33.31
CA ARG A 404 84.02 -23.48 34.03
C ARG A 404 84.55 -24.15 35.28
N ALA A 405 83.71 -24.81 36.08
CA ALA A 405 84.10 -25.52 37.24
C ALA A 405 85.05 -26.67 36.88
N ALA A 406 84.78 -27.47 35.85
CA ALA A 406 85.65 -28.54 35.36
C ALA A 406 86.98 -28.01 34.87
N SER A 407 86.96 -26.87 34.12
CA SER A 407 88.24 -26.24 33.68
C SER A 407 89.07 -25.73 34.85
N LEU A 408 88.44 -25.13 35.87
CA LEU A 408 89.16 -24.73 37.09
C LEU A 408 89.71 -25.92 37.85
N THR A 409 89.02 -27.04 37.94
CA THR A 409 89.51 -28.28 38.57
C THR A 409 90.69 -28.86 37.79
N GLN A 410 90.60 -28.85 36.46
CA GLN A 410 91.68 -29.34 35.61
C GLN A 410 92.93 -28.45 35.72
N ILE A 411 92.75 -27.12 35.72
CA ILE A 411 93.86 -26.18 35.96
C ILE A 411 94.47 -26.37 37.34
N SER A 412 93.65 -26.51 38.39
CA SER A 412 94.12 -26.78 39.76
C SER A 412 94.82 -28.09 39.85
N SER A 413 94.42 -29.15 39.14
CA SER A 413 95.09 -30.44 39.09
C SER A 413 96.49 -30.33 38.41
N ILE A 414 96.55 -29.55 37.31
CA ILE A 414 97.86 -29.31 36.61
C ILE A 414 98.81 -28.51 37.53
N PHE A 415 98.30 -27.46 38.19
CA PHE A 415 99.09 -26.70 39.13
C PHE A 415 99.58 -27.56 40.33
N ALA A 416 98.68 -28.42 40.85
CA ALA A 416 99.03 -29.33 41.94
C ALA A 416 100.11 -30.36 41.48
N HIS A 417 100.04 -30.75 40.21
CA HIS A 417 101.08 -31.69 39.65
C HIS A 417 102.36 -30.98 39.37
N GLU A 418 102.38 -29.79 38.81
CA GLU A 418 103.60 -29.01 38.57
C GLU A 418 104.27 -28.51 39.84
N LEU A 419 103.51 -28.16 40.89
CA LEU A 419 104.03 -27.75 42.18
C LEU A 419 104.62 -28.98 42.96
N ARG A 420 104.11 -30.18 42.71
CA ARG A 420 104.60 -31.40 43.36
C ARG A 420 105.96 -31.86 42.80
N GLN A 421 106.26 -31.57 41.55
CA GLN A 421 107.53 -31.92 40.94
C GLN A 421 108.77 -31.22 41.59
N PRO A 422 108.74 -29.89 41.79
CA PRO A 422 109.89 -29.24 42.44
C PRO A 422 109.99 -29.56 43.94
N LEU A 423 108.82 -29.82 44.61
CA LEU A 423 108.86 -30.20 46.03
C LEU A 423 109.44 -31.60 46.28
N THR A 424 109.17 -32.55 45.36
CA THR A 424 109.81 -33.88 45.44
C THR A 424 111.26 -33.82 45.12
N SER A 425 111.71 -32.91 44.27
CA SER A 425 113.13 -32.70 43.96
C SER A 425 113.87 -32.01 45.11
N ALA A 426 113.23 -31.16 45.91
CA ALA A 426 113.79 -30.44 47.04
C ALA A 426 113.92 -31.30 48.33
N SER A 427 113.22 -32.44 48.38
CA SER A 427 113.29 -33.38 49.55
C SER A 427 114.37 -34.47 49.40
N LEU A 428 115.17 -34.41 48.34
CA LEU A 428 116.22 -35.37 48.03
C LEU A 428 117.66 -34.78 48.15
N TYR A 429 117.77 -33.61 48.79
CA TYR A 429 119.08 -33.04 49.19
C TYR A 429 119.12 -32.83 50.68
#